data_ef60f1d85b6ac60f2080d6f9a03a45e0
#
_entry.id   ef60f1d85b6ac60f2080d6f9a03a45e0
#
_cell.length_a   1.000
_cell.length_b   1.000
_cell.length_c   1.000
_cell.angle_alpha   90.00
_cell.angle_beta   90.00
_cell.angle_gamma   90.00
#
_symmetry.space_group_name_H-M   'P 1'
#
loop_
_entity.id
_entity.type
_entity.pdbx_description
1 polymer ?
#
loop_
_entity_poly.entity_id
_entity_poly.type
_entity_poly.pdbx_seq_one_letter_code
_entity_poly.pdbx_strand_id
1 'polypeptide(L)'
;MKRDFFLQPLICLLVISCSVHEIDTQYMSTSSQDVFHAYLESYSEPDTRVYVNEEIKILWDAKDQISLFNKATLNQKYRFTGNTGDNVGEIEKVSDPFGTGNDLPYICAIYPYLPKTGIDNKYVLTLMFPAEQSYRERSFGRGANVMISVTEEDPLRFKNAGGYLVLKFYGKDVTVSSVTLEGRNDEPLSGEATWKPAVGAVPDFAFASTAGTSITLTCNDPVTLGETKEEATEFWMVVPPTPFEKGFRLTVTNADEKVFTKETDKSLPIVRNTVLRIAPIEVKFD
;
A
#
# COMPACT_ATOMS: atom_id res chain seq x y z
N MET A 1 -56.03 -79.74 47.13
CA MET A 1 -55.87 -78.61 46.21
C MET A 1 -54.70 -77.84 46.71
N LYS A 2 -53.51 -77.97 46.08
CA LYS A 2 -52.31 -77.18 46.35
C LYS A 2 -51.98 -76.42 45.07
N ARG A 3 -51.88 -75.11 45.18
CA ARG A 3 -51.44 -74.21 44.11
C ARG A 3 -49.95 -73.94 44.33
N ASP A 4 -49.16 -74.45 43.49
CA ASP A 4 -47.73 -74.18 43.48
C ASP A 4 -47.49 -72.79 42.77
N PHE A 5 -46.84 -71.90 43.51
CA PHE A 5 -46.43 -70.59 43.01
C PHE A 5 -44.98 -70.70 42.53
N PHE A 6 -44.84 -70.64 41.23
CA PHE A 6 -43.52 -70.59 40.61
C PHE A 6 -42.97 -69.17 40.71
N LEU A 7 -41.90 -69.01 41.42
CA LEU A 7 -41.13 -67.78 41.57
C LEU A 7 -40.08 -67.77 40.39
N GLN A 8 -40.22 -66.88 39.45
CA GLN A 8 -39.27 -66.72 38.37
C GLN A 8 -38.25 -65.61 38.78
N PRO A 9 -36.92 -65.87 38.73
CA PRO A 9 -35.96 -64.85 39.06
C PRO A 9 -35.82 -63.86 37.86
N LEU A 10 -36.02 -62.60 38.19
CA LEU A 10 -35.79 -61.47 37.27
C LEU A 10 -34.27 -61.20 37.10
N ILE A 11 -33.70 -61.67 36.02
CA ILE A 11 -32.31 -61.33 35.64
C ILE A 11 -32.28 -59.91 35.17
N CYS A 12 -31.71 -59.01 35.98
CA CYS A 12 -31.47 -57.61 35.60
C CYS A 12 -30.18 -57.56 34.75
N LEU A 13 -30.30 -57.44 33.44
CA LEU A 13 -29.16 -57.12 32.51
C LEU A 13 -28.77 -55.66 32.70
N LEU A 14 -27.66 -55.45 33.39
CA LEU A 14 -27.00 -54.14 33.37
C LEU A 14 -26.31 -53.96 32.01
N VAL A 15 -26.92 -53.17 31.13
CA VAL A 15 -26.29 -52.70 29.92
C VAL A 15 -25.37 -51.54 30.31
N ILE A 16 -24.06 -51.79 30.38
CA ILE A 16 -23.06 -50.74 30.51
C ILE A 16 -22.95 -50.10 29.14
N SER A 17 -23.63 -48.97 28.96
CA SER A 17 -23.43 -48.09 27.80
C SER A 17 -22.10 -47.38 27.99
N CYS A 18 -21.03 -47.85 27.32
CA CYS A 18 -19.84 -47.07 27.08
C CYS A 18 -20.22 -45.96 26.10
N SER A 19 -20.50 -44.76 26.61
CA SER A 19 -20.49 -43.56 25.79
C SER A 19 -19.04 -43.26 25.38
N VAL A 20 -18.68 -43.65 24.16
CA VAL A 20 -17.50 -43.13 23.49
C VAL A 20 -17.77 -41.64 23.35
N HIS A 21 -17.10 -40.83 24.14
CA HIS A 21 -16.98 -39.40 23.83
C HIS A 21 -16.20 -39.32 22.52
N GLU A 22 -16.89 -39.19 21.43
CA GLU A 22 -16.29 -38.60 20.22
C GLU A 22 -15.79 -37.24 20.63
N ILE A 23 -14.47 -37.10 20.72
CA ILE A 23 -13.83 -35.79 20.71
C ILE A 23 -14.13 -35.26 19.34
N ASP A 24 -15.17 -34.45 19.24
CA ASP A 24 -15.44 -33.58 18.12
C ASP A 24 -14.25 -32.65 18.02
N THR A 25 -13.21 -33.08 17.33
CA THR A 25 -12.21 -32.18 16.81
C THR A 25 -12.97 -31.31 15.80
N GLN A 26 -13.62 -30.27 16.31
CA GLN A 26 -13.92 -29.12 15.49
C GLN A 26 -12.58 -28.70 14.88
N TYR A 27 -12.35 -29.16 13.66
CA TYR A 27 -11.54 -28.43 12.72
C TYR A 27 -12.16 -27.04 12.71
N MET A 28 -11.56 -26.12 13.46
CA MET A 28 -11.77 -24.71 13.22
C MET A 28 -11.35 -24.51 11.76
N SER A 29 -12.31 -24.58 10.87
CA SER A 29 -12.17 -23.99 9.56
C SER A 29 -11.88 -22.53 9.88
N THR A 30 -10.64 -22.13 9.76
CA THR A 30 -10.26 -20.73 9.68
C THR A 30 -10.91 -20.24 8.39
N SER A 31 -12.21 -19.89 8.46
CA SER A 31 -12.88 -19.20 7.39
C SER A 31 -12.06 -17.93 7.17
N SER A 32 -11.44 -17.80 6.01
CA SER A 32 -10.83 -16.55 5.64
C SER A 32 -11.93 -15.50 5.72
N GLN A 33 -11.73 -14.50 6.58
CA GLN A 33 -12.66 -13.38 6.66
C GLN A 33 -12.80 -12.78 5.27
N ASP A 34 -14.01 -12.70 4.75
CA ASP A 34 -14.27 -12.27 3.38
C ASP A 34 -14.37 -10.75 3.27
N VAL A 35 -14.58 -10.06 4.38
CA VAL A 35 -14.72 -8.59 4.46
C VAL A 35 -13.87 -8.04 5.60
N PHE A 36 -13.19 -6.92 5.35
CA PHE A 36 -12.47 -6.14 6.35
C PHE A 36 -12.80 -4.66 6.22
N HIS A 37 -12.71 -3.93 7.33
CA HIS A 37 -12.77 -2.47 7.34
C HIS A 37 -11.37 -1.90 7.10
N ALA A 38 -11.26 -0.94 6.18
CA ALA A 38 -9.99 -0.33 5.77
C ALA A 38 -9.99 1.18 6.06
N TYR A 39 -8.98 1.64 6.80
CA TYR A 39 -8.76 3.03 7.18
C TYR A 39 -7.42 3.52 6.64
N LEU A 40 -7.37 4.74 6.11
CA LEU A 40 -6.14 5.37 5.65
C LEU A 40 -5.53 6.28 6.71
N GLU A 41 -4.19 6.25 6.82
CA GLU A 41 -3.43 7.20 7.61
C GLU A 41 -3.51 8.59 6.97
N SER A 42 -3.80 9.62 7.79
CA SER A 42 -3.65 11.00 7.35
C SER A 42 -2.17 11.34 7.25
N TYR A 43 -1.76 12.13 6.26
CA TYR A 43 -0.39 12.60 6.19
C TYR A 43 -0.15 13.75 7.20
N SER A 44 1.12 14.00 7.54
CA SER A 44 1.54 15.14 8.34
C SER A 44 2.25 16.17 7.45
N GLU A 45 1.90 17.46 7.58
CA GLU A 45 2.75 18.52 7.05
C GLU A 45 3.92 18.75 8.00
N PRO A 46 5.16 18.93 7.50
CA PRO A 46 6.24 19.41 8.33
C PRO A 46 5.88 20.81 8.85
N ASP A 47 6.30 21.12 10.07
CA ASP A 47 6.01 22.36 10.79
C ASP A 47 6.66 23.58 10.09
N THR A 48 6.23 23.88 8.87
CA THR A 48 6.62 25.06 8.12
C THR A 48 5.53 26.12 8.29
N ARG A 49 5.90 27.25 8.88
CA ARG A 49 5.05 28.40 9.23
C ARG A 49 4.45 29.14 8.01
N VAL A 50 3.93 28.41 7.03
CA VAL A 50 3.19 28.99 5.92
C VAL A 50 1.86 28.24 5.78
N TYR A 51 0.82 28.93 6.17
CA TYR A 51 -0.56 28.50 6.02
C TYR A 51 -0.87 28.15 4.56
N VAL A 52 -1.12 26.88 4.28
CA VAL A 52 -1.95 26.46 3.15
C VAL A 52 -3.02 25.55 3.73
N ASN A 53 -4.21 26.10 3.85
CA ASN A 53 -5.37 25.43 4.43
C ASN A 53 -6.13 24.65 3.32
N GLU A 54 -5.48 23.69 2.69
CA GLU A 54 -6.14 22.63 1.95
C GLU A 54 -5.70 21.32 2.56
N GLU A 55 -6.59 20.69 3.32
CA GLU A 55 -6.41 19.34 3.83
C GLU A 55 -6.26 18.40 2.65
N ILE A 56 -5.03 18.11 2.28
CA ILE A 56 -4.77 17.02 1.31
C ILE A 56 -5.11 15.74 2.05
N LYS A 57 -6.13 15.03 1.59
CA LYS A 57 -6.54 13.74 2.13
C LYS A 57 -6.06 12.64 1.21
N ILE A 58 -5.50 11.60 1.79
CA ILE A 58 -5.29 10.34 1.08
C ILE A 58 -6.64 9.64 1.08
N LEU A 59 -7.12 9.30 -0.12
CA LEU A 59 -8.44 8.79 -0.33
C LEU A 59 -8.39 7.54 -1.21
N TRP A 60 -9.30 6.61 -0.98
CA TRP A 60 -9.48 5.45 -1.84
C TRP A 60 -10.04 5.86 -3.20
N ASP A 61 -9.62 5.16 -4.24
CA ASP A 61 -10.37 5.11 -5.49
C ASP A 61 -11.29 3.87 -5.47
N ALA A 62 -12.51 4.01 -5.98
CA ALA A 62 -13.43 2.89 -6.09
C ALA A 62 -12.77 1.71 -6.84
N LYS A 63 -12.95 0.49 -6.31
CA LYS A 63 -12.38 -0.74 -6.85
C LYS A 63 -10.85 -0.86 -6.71
N ASP A 64 -10.21 -0.08 -5.86
CA ASP A 64 -8.82 -0.30 -5.50
C ASP A 64 -8.58 -1.74 -5.05
N GLN A 65 -7.45 -2.33 -5.46
CA GLN A 65 -7.12 -3.71 -5.20
C GLN A 65 -6.00 -3.81 -4.17
N ILE A 66 -6.17 -4.73 -3.23
CA ILE A 66 -5.30 -4.90 -2.07
C ILE A 66 -4.81 -6.35 -2.01
N SER A 67 -3.53 -6.55 -1.71
CA SER A 67 -2.94 -7.83 -1.33
C SER A 67 -3.19 -8.09 0.15
N LEU A 68 -3.70 -9.26 0.51
CA LEU A 68 -3.88 -9.64 1.91
C LEU A 68 -3.18 -10.98 2.18
N PHE A 69 -2.45 -11.02 3.27
CA PHE A 69 -1.74 -12.19 3.79
C PHE A 69 -2.21 -12.45 5.22
N ASN A 70 -2.53 -13.69 5.53
CA ASN A 70 -2.85 -14.12 6.87
C ASN A 70 -2.49 -15.61 7.05
N LYS A 71 -2.83 -16.20 8.20
CA LYS A 71 -2.58 -17.61 8.48
C LYS A 71 -3.13 -18.58 7.42
N ALA A 72 -4.24 -18.21 6.79
CA ALA A 72 -4.95 -19.08 5.83
C ALA A 72 -4.58 -18.80 4.36
N THR A 73 -4.07 -17.60 4.03
CA THR A 73 -3.94 -17.15 2.65
C THR A 73 -2.61 -16.47 2.35
N LEU A 74 -2.10 -16.71 1.14
CA LEU A 74 -0.94 -15.99 0.56
C LEU A 74 -1.44 -15.06 -0.53
N ASN A 75 -1.04 -13.78 -0.46
CA ASN A 75 -1.35 -12.75 -1.47
C ASN A 75 -2.78 -12.81 -2.03
N GLN A 76 -3.75 -12.94 -1.14
CA GLN A 76 -5.16 -12.94 -1.49
C GLN A 76 -5.56 -11.55 -2.00
N LYS A 77 -6.22 -11.51 -3.15
CA LYS A 77 -6.73 -10.25 -3.70
C LYS A 77 -8.03 -9.85 -3.03
N TYR A 78 -8.06 -8.63 -2.53
CA TYR A 78 -9.25 -7.92 -2.04
C TYR A 78 -9.51 -6.69 -2.90
N ARG A 79 -10.72 -6.15 -2.82
CA ARG A 79 -11.16 -4.97 -3.56
C ARG A 79 -11.92 -4.04 -2.64
N PHE A 80 -11.59 -2.76 -2.68
CA PHE A 80 -12.34 -1.71 -2.00
C PHE A 80 -13.75 -1.55 -2.61
N THR A 81 -14.77 -1.55 -1.77
CA THR A 81 -16.19 -1.53 -2.17
C THR A 81 -16.85 -0.17 -1.99
N GLY A 82 -16.16 0.77 -1.33
CA GLY A 82 -16.62 2.16 -1.17
C GLY A 82 -16.48 2.99 -2.44
N ASN A 83 -16.73 4.28 -2.32
CA ASN A 83 -16.68 5.23 -3.42
C ASN A 83 -15.29 5.87 -3.55
N THR A 84 -14.99 6.39 -4.73
CA THR A 84 -13.84 7.28 -4.91
C THR A 84 -14.02 8.51 -4.03
N GLY A 85 -13.01 8.81 -3.21
CA GLY A 85 -13.04 9.93 -2.26
C GLY A 85 -13.31 9.52 -0.81
N ASP A 86 -13.56 8.25 -0.53
CA ASP A 86 -13.68 7.75 0.84
C ASP A 86 -12.28 7.56 1.46
N ASN A 87 -12.12 7.84 2.75
CA ASN A 87 -10.91 7.53 3.51
C ASN A 87 -11.07 6.30 4.42
N VAL A 88 -12.27 5.77 4.48
CA VAL A 88 -12.66 4.57 5.21
C VAL A 88 -13.72 3.81 4.41
N GLY A 89 -13.70 2.50 4.48
CA GLY A 89 -14.71 1.65 3.87
C GLY A 89 -14.36 0.18 4.05
N GLU A 90 -15.05 -0.66 3.31
CA GLU A 90 -14.85 -2.10 3.35
C GLU A 90 -14.01 -2.57 2.16
N ILE A 91 -13.26 -3.64 2.36
CA ILE A 91 -12.64 -4.41 1.29
C ILE A 91 -13.18 -5.82 1.31
N GLU A 92 -13.51 -6.33 0.14
CA GLU A 92 -14.07 -7.68 -0.06
C GLU A 92 -13.11 -8.56 -0.83
N LYS A 93 -13.09 -9.83 -0.50
CA LYS A 93 -12.36 -10.87 -1.21
C LYS A 93 -12.86 -10.99 -2.66
N VAL A 94 -11.93 -10.98 -3.61
CA VAL A 94 -12.26 -11.02 -5.06
C VAL A 94 -12.26 -12.44 -5.63
N SER A 95 -11.41 -13.32 -5.11
CA SER A 95 -11.23 -14.67 -5.64
C SER A 95 -10.84 -15.63 -4.53
N ASP A 96 -10.93 -16.93 -4.79
CA ASP A 96 -10.41 -17.93 -3.88
C ASP A 96 -8.89 -17.77 -3.68
N PRO A 97 -8.37 -18.10 -2.50
CA PRO A 97 -6.97 -17.93 -2.17
C PRO A 97 -6.08 -18.76 -3.09
N PHE A 98 -4.95 -18.21 -3.48
CA PHE A 98 -3.93 -18.93 -4.21
C PHE A 98 -2.94 -19.51 -3.19
N GLY A 99 -3.06 -20.81 -2.89
CA GLY A 99 -2.17 -21.52 -1.97
C GLY A 99 -2.60 -21.49 -0.50
N THR A 100 -1.84 -22.20 0.32
CA THR A 100 -1.99 -22.25 1.78
C THR A 100 -1.18 -21.15 2.42
N GLY A 101 -1.69 -20.54 3.49
CA GLY A 101 -0.97 -19.55 4.29
C GLY A 101 0.31 -20.11 4.93
N ASN A 102 1.15 -19.24 5.42
CA ASN A 102 2.45 -19.56 6.03
C ASN A 102 2.47 -19.32 7.56
N ASP A 103 1.37 -19.60 8.24
CA ASP A 103 1.21 -19.46 9.70
C ASP A 103 1.55 -18.06 10.25
N LEU A 104 1.26 -16.99 9.45
CA LEU A 104 1.45 -15.63 9.91
C LEU A 104 0.69 -15.37 11.22
N PRO A 105 1.35 -14.82 12.23
CA PRO A 105 0.71 -14.52 13.52
C PRO A 105 -0.11 -13.21 13.47
N TYR A 106 -0.24 -12.59 12.29
CA TYR A 106 -0.94 -11.34 12.05
C TYR A 106 -1.58 -11.35 10.65
N ILE A 107 -2.40 -10.34 10.39
CA ILE A 107 -2.91 -9.99 9.07
C ILE A 107 -2.02 -8.90 8.51
N CYS A 108 -1.52 -9.08 7.28
CA CYS A 108 -0.77 -8.07 6.55
C CYS A 108 -1.51 -7.73 5.26
N ALA A 109 -1.94 -6.48 5.12
CA ALA A 109 -2.62 -5.97 3.94
C ALA A 109 -1.77 -4.89 3.26
N ILE A 110 -1.67 -4.94 1.92
CA ILE A 110 -0.78 -4.09 1.14
C ILE A 110 -1.54 -3.51 -0.05
N TYR A 111 -1.46 -2.20 -0.22
CA TYR A 111 -1.94 -1.50 -1.41
C TYR A 111 -0.75 -0.92 -2.19
N PRO A 112 -0.77 -0.96 -3.51
CA PRO A 112 -1.72 -1.67 -4.37
C PRO A 112 -1.51 -3.19 -4.37
N TYR A 113 -2.50 -3.94 -4.89
CA TYR A 113 -2.30 -5.36 -5.17
C TYR A 113 -1.23 -5.55 -6.24
N LEU A 114 -0.20 -6.30 -5.90
CA LEU A 114 0.89 -6.66 -6.81
C LEU A 114 1.07 -8.19 -6.78
N PRO A 115 0.96 -8.89 -7.94
CA PRO A 115 1.06 -10.35 -7.98
C PRO A 115 2.38 -10.91 -7.44
N LYS A 116 3.46 -10.12 -7.53
CA LYS A 116 4.81 -10.50 -7.06
C LYS A 116 5.08 -10.16 -5.59
N THR A 117 4.16 -9.51 -4.89
CA THR A 117 4.29 -9.27 -3.45
C THR A 117 4.20 -10.60 -2.70
N GLY A 118 5.11 -10.85 -1.79
CA GLY A 118 5.17 -12.09 -1.02
C GLY A 118 5.67 -11.88 0.40
N ILE A 119 5.30 -12.78 1.29
CA ILE A 119 5.87 -12.91 2.63
C ILE A 119 6.45 -14.31 2.76
N ASP A 120 7.72 -14.41 3.09
CA ASP A 120 8.42 -15.69 3.21
C ASP A 120 8.17 -16.38 4.58
N ASN A 121 8.73 -17.57 4.77
CA ASN A 121 8.60 -18.35 6.00
C ASN A 121 9.38 -17.76 7.20
N LYS A 122 10.15 -16.69 7.00
CA LYS A 122 10.80 -15.89 8.05
C LYS A 122 10.03 -14.59 8.34
N TYR A 123 8.84 -14.47 7.73
CA TYR A 123 7.98 -13.28 7.80
C TYR A 123 8.62 -12.03 7.21
N VAL A 124 9.47 -12.19 6.20
CA VAL A 124 10.01 -11.06 5.43
C VAL A 124 9.08 -10.76 4.26
N LEU A 125 8.50 -9.57 4.26
CA LEU A 125 7.73 -9.04 3.15
C LEU A 125 8.68 -8.58 2.05
N THR A 126 8.39 -8.97 0.82
CA THR A 126 9.01 -8.45 -0.40
C THR A 126 7.93 -7.78 -1.26
N LEU A 127 8.17 -6.56 -1.68
CA LEU A 127 7.31 -5.83 -2.60
C LEU A 127 8.12 -4.99 -3.59
N MET A 128 7.42 -4.39 -4.57
CA MET A 128 8.01 -3.53 -5.59
C MET A 128 7.52 -2.09 -5.40
N PHE A 129 8.44 -1.15 -5.19
CA PHE A 129 8.14 0.28 -5.34
C PHE A 129 8.10 0.64 -6.82
N PRO A 130 7.05 1.35 -7.29
CA PRO A 130 6.88 1.64 -8.70
C PRO A 130 7.95 2.61 -9.21
N ALA A 131 8.62 2.25 -10.31
CA ALA A 131 9.50 3.15 -11.06
C ALA A 131 8.71 4.12 -11.94
N GLU A 132 7.52 3.68 -12.37
CA GLU A 132 6.61 4.46 -13.21
C GLU A 132 5.37 4.86 -12.43
N GLN A 133 5.01 6.15 -12.50
CA GLN A 133 3.81 6.72 -11.91
C GLN A 133 3.04 7.48 -12.98
N SER A 134 1.72 7.57 -12.84
CA SER A 134 0.89 8.33 -13.77
C SER A 134 0.54 9.70 -13.19
N TYR A 135 0.53 10.70 -14.04
CA TYR A 135 0.06 12.03 -13.67
C TYR A 135 -1.44 12.01 -13.32
N ARG A 136 -1.78 12.72 -12.27
CA ARG A 136 -3.17 13.03 -11.89
C ARG A 136 -3.20 14.46 -11.38
N GLU A 137 -4.12 15.25 -11.89
CA GLU A 137 -4.24 16.65 -11.50
C GLU A 137 -4.45 16.79 -9.99
N ARG A 138 -3.64 17.63 -9.35
CA ARG A 138 -3.65 17.91 -7.88
C ARG A 138 -3.53 16.69 -6.98
N SER A 139 -3.01 15.58 -7.49
CA SER A 139 -2.85 14.33 -6.73
C SER A 139 -1.76 13.47 -7.35
N PHE A 140 -1.39 12.39 -6.68
CA PHE A 140 -0.58 11.32 -7.24
C PHE A 140 -1.45 10.33 -8.00
N GLY A 141 -0.85 9.63 -8.97
CA GLY A 141 -1.50 8.62 -9.79
C GLY A 141 -1.92 7.38 -8.99
N ARG A 142 -2.91 6.68 -9.52
CA ARG A 142 -3.40 5.44 -8.91
C ARG A 142 -2.29 4.40 -8.81
N GLY A 143 -2.18 3.74 -7.65
CA GLY A 143 -1.17 2.71 -7.40
C GLY A 143 0.25 3.23 -7.13
N ALA A 144 0.49 4.55 -7.17
CA ALA A 144 1.79 5.11 -6.84
C ALA A 144 2.09 5.01 -5.33
N ASN A 145 1.07 5.19 -4.49
CA ASN A 145 1.22 5.22 -3.04
C ASN A 145 1.17 3.80 -2.45
N VAL A 146 2.31 3.26 -2.05
CA VAL A 146 2.38 1.99 -1.33
C VAL A 146 1.93 2.21 0.12
N MET A 147 0.94 1.42 0.56
CA MET A 147 0.41 1.49 1.92
C MET A 147 0.31 0.09 2.52
N ILE A 148 0.53 -0.03 3.82
CA ILE A 148 0.57 -1.31 4.51
C ILE A 148 -0.17 -1.23 5.84
N SER A 149 -0.96 -2.26 6.11
CA SER A 149 -1.55 -2.51 7.43
C SER A 149 -1.03 -3.82 7.99
N VAL A 150 -0.58 -3.84 9.24
CA VAL A 150 -0.23 -5.04 9.98
C VAL A 150 -0.98 -5.02 11.30
N THR A 151 -1.89 -5.97 11.48
CA THR A 151 -2.81 -6.03 12.63
C THR A 151 -3.08 -7.48 13.04
N GLU A 152 -3.54 -7.70 14.26
CA GLU A 152 -4.00 -9.03 14.72
C GLU A 152 -5.44 -9.32 14.28
N GLU A 153 -6.25 -8.26 14.11
CA GLU A 153 -7.68 -8.35 13.79
C GLU A 153 -8.16 -7.13 12.98
N ASP A 154 -9.39 -7.16 12.50
CA ASP A 154 -10.09 -6.01 11.93
C ASP A 154 -10.25 -4.89 12.98
N PRO A 155 -10.08 -3.62 12.61
CA PRO A 155 -9.91 -3.07 11.27
C PRO A 155 -8.45 -2.98 10.78
N LEU A 156 -8.30 -2.97 9.45
CA LEU A 156 -7.03 -2.69 8.78
C LEU A 156 -6.74 -1.18 8.79
N ARG A 157 -5.63 -0.79 9.44
CA ARG A 157 -5.17 0.61 9.50
C ARG A 157 -3.94 0.77 8.64
N PHE A 158 -4.13 1.27 7.42
CA PHE A 158 -3.06 1.43 6.45
C PHE A 158 -2.15 2.60 6.79
N LYS A 159 -0.85 2.34 6.77
CA LYS A 159 0.22 3.33 6.90
C LYS A 159 0.92 3.52 5.58
N ASN A 160 1.21 4.76 5.22
CA ASN A 160 1.95 5.08 4.00
C ASN A 160 3.39 4.60 4.12
N ALA A 161 3.93 3.99 3.04
CA ALA A 161 5.34 3.59 2.99
C ALA A 161 6.25 4.71 2.49
N GLY A 162 5.73 5.62 1.67
CA GLY A 162 6.45 6.76 1.10
C GLY A 162 6.10 8.12 1.71
N GLY A 163 6.74 9.15 1.19
CA GLY A 163 6.38 10.55 1.32
C GLY A 163 6.00 11.14 -0.05
N TYR A 164 5.63 12.39 -0.08
CA TYR A 164 5.09 13.06 -1.26
C TYR A 164 5.99 14.22 -1.67
N LEU A 165 6.40 14.23 -2.95
CA LEU A 165 7.12 15.33 -3.57
C LEU A 165 6.16 16.07 -4.50
N VAL A 166 5.96 17.37 -4.26
CA VAL A 166 5.16 18.24 -5.11
C VAL A 166 6.06 19.18 -5.86
N LEU A 167 6.15 18.96 -7.15
CA LEU A 167 6.86 19.79 -8.10
C LEU A 167 5.88 20.79 -8.72
N LYS A 168 6.30 22.04 -8.90
CA LYS A 168 5.50 23.09 -9.51
C LYS A 168 6.24 23.63 -10.73
N PHE A 169 5.64 23.48 -11.90
CA PHE A 169 6.23 23.95 -13.16
C PHE A 169 5.35 25.02 -13.81
N TYR A 170 5.99 26.00 -14.43
CA TYR A 170 5.32 27.02 -15.24
C TYR A 170 6.14 27.33 -16.48
N GLY A 171 5.50 27.85 -17.53
CA GLY A 171 6.16 28.25 -18.75
C GLY A 171 5.14 28.55 -19.83
N LYS A 172 5.40 29.61 -20.60
CA LYS A 172 4.50 30.03 -21.66
C LYS A 172 4.56 29.06 -22.85
N ASP A 173 3.39 28.60 -23.29
CA ASP A 173 3.21 27.65 -24.40
C ASP A 173 3.99 26.33 -24.20
N VAL A 174 4.15 25.90 -22.93
CA VAL A 174 4.88 24.69 -22.57
C VAL A 174 3.92 23.55 -22.24
N THR A 175 4.19 22.37 -22.82
CA THR A 175 3.53 21.11 -22.45
C THR A 175 4.54 20.13 -21.89
N VAL A 176 4.09 19.26 -20.96
CA VAL A 176 4.91 18.23 -20.32
C VAL A 176 4.30 16.86 -20.55
N SER A 177 5.11 15.91 -21.03
CA SER A 177 4.74 14.50 -21.22
C SER A 177 5.25 13.61 -20.09
N SER A 178 6.41 13.95 -19.50
CA SER A 178 6.93 13.22 -18.35
C SER A 178 7.86 14.07 -17.48
N VAL A 179 8.01 13.62 -16.24
CA VAL A 179 8.97 14.17 -15.28
C VAL A 179 9.71 13.01 -14.63
N THR A 180 11.04 12.96 -14.76
CA THR A 180 11.88 11.96 -14.10
C THR A 180 12.63 12.59 -12.94
N LEU A 181 12.57 11.96 -11.79
CA LEU A 181 13.33 12.27 -10.56
C LEU A 181 14.47 11.27 -10.42
N GLU A 182 15.70 11.76 -10.23
CA GLU A 182 16.88 10.95 -9.95
C GLU A 182 17.65 11.52 -8.76
N GLY A 183 18.07 10.67 -7.84
CA GLY A 183 19.00 11.05 -6.77
C GLY A 183 20.40 11.33 -7.31
N ARG A 184 21.15 12.27 -6.72
CA ARG A 184 22.52 12.60 -7.15
C ARG A 184 23.59 11.80 -6.40
N ASN A 185 23.19 10.79 -5.65
CA ASN A 185 24.06 9.89 -4.89
C ASN A 185 23.60 8.43 -5.05
N ASP A 186 22.99 8.12 -6.21
CA ASP A 186 22.47 6.79 -6.56
C ASP A 186 21.50 6.23 -5.49
N GLU A 187 20.73 7.09 -4.84
CA GLU A 187 19.73 6.69 -3.86
C GLU A 187 18.71 5.75 -4.50
N PRO A 188 18.37 4.62 -3.87
CA PRO A 188 17.36 3.70 -4.38
C PRO A 188 15.96 4.33 -4.25
N LEU A 189 15.25 4.47 -5.37
CA LEU A 189 13.94 5.12 -5.43
C LEU A 189 12.82 4.18 -5.87
N SER A 190 13.16 3.06 -6.52
CA SER A 190 12.17 2.14 -7.09
C SER A 190 12.70 0.70 -7.11
N GLY A 191 11.81 -0.26 -7.35
CA GLY A 191 12.20 -1.66 -7.46
C GLY A 191 11.92 -2.47 -6.20
N GLU A 192 12.59 -3.62 -6.10
CA GLU A 192 12.39 -4.56 -5.02
C GLU A 192 12.90 -4.02 -3.69
N ALA A 193 12.06 -4.15 -2.67
CA ALA A 193 12.39 -3.79 -1.30
C ALA A 193 11.81 -4.81 -0.32
N THR A 194 12.48 -4.98 0.81
CA THR A 194 12.10 -5.93 1.86
C THR A 194 11.89 -5.23 3.19
N TRP A 195 11.00 -5.78 3.99
CA TRP A 195 10.73 -5.34 5.35
C TRP A 195 10.26 -6.53 6.19
N LYS A 196 10.55 -6.53 7.48
CA LYS A 196 9.98 -7.50 8.43
C LYS A 196 8.81 -6.87 9.18
N PRO A 197 7.55 -7.13 8.76
CA PRO A 197 6.38 -6.55 9.38
C PRO A 197 6.24 -6.93 10.85
N ALA A 198 5.72 -5.99 11.65
CA ALA A 198 5.25 -6.24 13.01
C ALA A 198 3.97 -5.45 13.26
N VAL A 199 3.10 -5.96 14.12
CA VAL A 199 1.83 -5.32 14.46
C VAL A 199 2.06 -3.90 14.96
N GLY A 200 1.37 -2.94 14.35
CA GLY A 200 1.47 -1.52 14.68
C GLY A 200 2.77 -0.82 14.28
N ALA A 201 3.76 -1.55 13.72
CA ALA A 201 5.02 -0.95 13.29
C ALA A 201 4.82 0.02 12.11
N VAL A 202 5.75 0.94 11.99
CA VAL A 202 5.85 1.85 10.83
C VAL A 202 6.65 1.11 9.74
N PRO A 203 6.21 1.14 8.47
CA PRO A 203 6.96 0.57 7.37
C PRO A 203 8.38 1.18 7.26
N ASP A 204 9.40 0.30 7.20
CA ASP A 204 10.81 0.66 7.06
C ASP A 204 11.48 -0.36 6.12
N PHE A 205 11.66 0.03 4.87
CA PHE A 205 12.10 -0.84 3.79
C PHE A 205 13.58 -0.76 3.50
N ALA A 206 14.20 -1.91 3.31
CA ALA A 206 15.52 -2.04 2.75
C ALA A 206 15.42 -2.41 1.26
N PHE A 207 15.97 -1.60 0.38
CA PHE A 207 16.01 -1.85 -1.05
C PHE A 207 17.04 -2.90 -1.43
N ALA A 208 16.71 -3.71 -2.44
CA ALA A 208 17.68 -4.63 -3.04
C ALA A 208 18.80 -3.86 -3.76
N SER A 209 19.96 -4.48 -3.92
CA SER A 209 21.09 -3.89 -4.65
C SER A 209 20.83 -3.65 -6.14
N THR A 210 19.75 -4.22 -6.66
CA THR A 210 19.25 -4.04 -8.03
C THR A 210 18.18 -2.97 -8.15
N ALA A 211 17.90 -2.23 -7.08
CA ALA A 211 16.89 -1.18 -7.07
C ALA A 211 17.23 -0.07 -8.08
N GLY A 212 16.19 0.50 -8.69
CA GLY A 212 16.33 1.64 -9.58
C GLY A 212 16.57 2.93 -8.80
N THR A 213 17.32 3.85 -9.40
CA THR A 213 17.67 5.16 -8.82
C THR A 213 16.80 6.30 -9.35
N SER A 214 15.73 5.98 -10.06
CA SER A 214 14.82 6.95 -10.65
C SER A 214 13.35 6.57 -10.48
N ILE A 215 12.50 7.60 -10.55
CA ILE A 215 11.04 7.49 -10.69
C ILE A 215 10.62 8.41 -11.83
N THR A 216 9.80 7.90 -12.76
CA THR A 216 9.23 8.66 -13.86
C THR A 216 7.73 8.84 -13.68
N LEU A 217 7.27 10.08 -13.69
CA LEU A 217 5.87 10.45 -13.74
C LEU A 217 5.48 10.72 -15.18
N THR A 218 4.61 9.88 -15.75
CA THR A 218 4.17 9.97 -17.15
C THR A 218 2.77 10.58 -17.23
N CYS A 219 2.57 11.52 -18.15
CA CYS A 219 1.28 12.08 -18.48
C CYS A 219 0.66 11.27 -19.62
N ASN A 220 -0.57 10.77 -19.44
CA ASN A 220 -1.28 10.05 -20.50
C ASN A 220 -1.51 10.94 -21.73
N ASP A 221 -1.86 12.20 -21.47
CA ASP A 221 -1.89 13.28 -22.44
C ASP A 221 -0.94 14.39 -21.99
N PRO A 222 -0.25 15.10 -22.89
CA PRO A 222 0.63 16.20 -22.51
C PRO A 222 -0.10 17.26 -21.68
N VAL A 223 0.48 17.63 -20.55
CA VAL A 223 -0.09 18.60 -19.60
C VAL A 223 0.41 19.99 -19.94
N THR A 224 -0.48 20.92 -20.25
CA THR A 224 -0.14 22.33 -20.46
C THR A 224 0.15 22.99 -19.12
N LEU A 225 1.29 23.68 -19.02
CA LEU A 225 1.67 24.42 -17.83
C LEU A 225 0.95 25.75 -17.73
N GLY A 226 0.74 26.24 -16.51
CA GLY A 226 0.42 27.64 -16.27
C GLY A 226 1.55 28.54 -16.76
N GLU A 227 1.22 29.75 -17.25
CA GLU A 227 2.20 30.65 -17.86
C GLU A 227 3.06 31.37 -16.81
N THR A 228 2.53 31.57 -15.63
CA THR A 228 3.16 32.35 -14.55
C THR A 228 3.49 31.49 -13.34
N LYS A 229 4.36 32.01 -12.49
CA LYS A 229 4.74 31.37 -11.24
C LYS A 229 3.55 31.10 -10.30
N GLU A 230 2.58 32.01 -10.31
CA GLU A 230 1.36 31.95 -9.50
C GLU A 230 0.39 30.86 -10.01
N GLU A 231 0.43 30.59 -11.32
CA GLU A 231 -0.41 29.58 -11.99
C GLU A 231 0.32 28.25 -12.18
N ALA A 232 1.49 28.07 -11.55
CA ALA A 232 2.32 26.87 -11.74
C ALA A 232 1.54 25.57 -11.52
N THR A 233 1.64 24.68 -12.51
CA THR A 233 0.98 23.37 -12.52
C THR A 233 1.70 22.41 -11.58
N GLU A 234 0.94 21.69 -10.74
CA GLU A 234 1.47 20.73 -9.78
C GLU A 234 1.63 19.33 -10.37
N PHE A 235 2.78 18.71 -10.09
CA PHE A 235 3.09 17.32 -10.38
C PHE A 235 3.42 16.61 -9.07
N TRP A 236 2.65 15.59 -8.72
CA TRP A 236 2.75 14.86 -7.47
C TRP A 236 3.43 13.51 -7.70
N MET A 237 4.50 13.26 -6.97
CA MET A 237 5.22 11.98 -6.96
C MET A 237 5.22 11.37 -5.56
N VAL A 238 5.00 10.07 -5.48
CA VAL A 238 5.23 9.30 -4.26
C VAL A 238 6.66 8.77 -4.30
N VAL A 239 7.43 9.08 -3.28
CA VAL A 239 8.86 8.76 -3.22
C VAL A 239 9.13 8.01 -1.91
N PRO A 240 9.88 6.89 -1.93
CA PRO A 240 10.33 6.26 -0.69
C PRO A 240 11.06 7.26 0.22
N PRO A 241 11.09 7.05 1.55
CA PRO A 241 11.89 7.88 2.43
C PRO A 241 13.36 7.90 1.97
N THR A 242 13.83 9.08 1.58
CA THR A 242 15.14 9.24 0.93
C THR A 242 15.80 10.51 1.44
N PRO A 243 17.06 10.49 1.91
CA PRO A 243 17.72 11.67 2.46
C PRO A 243 18.10 12.72 1.41
N PHE A 244 18.30 12.32 0.12
CA PHE A 244 18.82 13.18 -0.95
C PHE A 244 19.92 14.11 -0.49
N GLU A 245 20.96 13.56 0.17
CA GLU A 245 22.03 14.33 0.80
C GLU A 245 22.75 15.26 -0.18
N LYS A 246 22.92 14.82 -1.43
CA LYS A 246 23.52 15.61 -2.52
C LYS A 246 22.47 16.23 -3.45
N GLY A 247 21.20 16.27 -3.00
CA GLY A 247 20.09 16.75 -3.81
C GLY A 247 19.67 15.76 -4.88
N PHE A 248 18.94 16.25 -5.87
CA PHE A 248 18.37 15.43 -6.95
C PHE A 248 18.40 16.18 -8.28
N ARG A 249 18.18 15.43 -9.35
CA ARG A 249 17.96 15.91 -10.72
C ARG A 249 16.51 15.68 -11.10
N LEU A 250 15.93 16.66 -11.77
CA LEU A 250 14.64 16.58 -12.46
C LEU A 250 14.88 16.70 -13.96
N THR A 251 14.32 15.77 -14.72
CA THR A 251 14.29 15.80 -16.18
C THR A 251 12.83 15.91 -16.62
N VAL A 252 12.47 17.02 -17.25
CA VAL A 252 11.13 17.28 -17.79
C VAL A 252 11.19 17.09 -19.30
N THR A 253 10.28 16.29 -19.85
CA THR A 253 10.23 15.98 -21.28
C THR A 253 8.88 16.42 -21.85
N ASN A 254 8.86 17.00 -23.04
CA ASN A 254 7.64 17.35 -23.75
C ASN A 254 7.25 16.29 -24.80
N ALA A 255 6.15 16.53 -25.54
CA ALA A 255 5.65 15.61 -26.56
C ALA A 255 6.61 15.45 -27.78
N ASP A 256 7.49 16.43 -28.01
CA ASP A 256 8.49 16.43 -29.11
C ASP A 256 9.82 15.83 -28.64
N GLU A 257 9.85 15.16 -27.47
CA GLU A 257 11.05 14.58 -26.85
C GLU A 257 12.14 15.61 -26.46
N LYS A 258 11.81 16.90 -26.45
CA LYS A 258 12.70 17.92 -25.92
C LYS A 258 12.78 17.82 -24.43
N VAL A 259 13.96 18.11 -23.89
CA VAL A 259 14.29 17.90 -22.49
C VAL A 259 14.69 19.21 -21.82
N PHE A 260 14.13 19.45 -20.64
CA PHE A 260 14.58 20.46 -19.68
C PHE A 260 15.10 19.77 -18.43
N THR A 261 16.29 20.14 -17.97
CA THR A 261 16.91 19.57 -16.77
C THR A 261 17.07 20.62 -15.68
N LYS A 262 16.72 20.26 -14.46
CA LYS A 262 16.96 21.07 -13.26
C LYS A 262 17.62 20.24 -12.18
N GLU A 263 18.72 20.73 -11.62
CA GLU A 263 19.42 20.10 -10.51
C GLU A 263 19.39 20.96 -9.25
N THR A 264 19.44 20.31 -8.11
CA THR A 264 19.72 20.93 -6.82
C THR A 264 20.82 20.14 -6.11
N ASP A 265 21.70 20.82 -5.41
CA ASP A 265 22.74 20.26 -4.53
C ASP A 265 22.35 20.32 -3.05
N LYS A 266 21.20 20.88 -2.74
CA LYS A 266 20.69 20.98 -1.37
C LYS A 266 20.12 19.64 -0.91
N SER A 267 20.46 19.25 0.31
CA SER A 267 19.77 18.14 0.96
C SER A 267 18.28 18.46 1.13
N LEU A 268 17.44 17.62 0.57
CA LEU A 268 15.97 17.77 0.55
C LEU A 268 15.32 16.41 0.89
N PRO A 269 15.33 16.02 2.17
CA PRO A 269 14.87 14.69 2.54
C PRO A 269 13.38 14.50 2.30
N ILE A 270 13.04 13.37 1.70
CA ILE A 270 11.67 12.85 1.70
C ILE A 270 11.47 12.06 2.99
N VAL A 271 10.52 12.50 3.77
CA VAL A 271 10.14 11.84 5.03
C VAL A 271 8.81 11.10 4.81
N ARG A 272 8.70 9.89 5.36
CA ARG A 272 7.47 9.09 5.28
C ARG A 272 6.26 9.93 5.72
N ASN A 273 5.18 9.79 4.97
CA ASN A 273 3.89 10.40 5.28
C ASN A 273 3.91 11.94 5.41
N THR A 274 4.88 12.61 4.77
CA THR A 274 4.97 14.07 4.72
C THR A 274 4.99 14.57 3.28
N VAL A 275 4.64 15.85 3.09
CA VAL A 275 4.63 16.52 1.78
C VAL A 275 5.80 17.49 1.70
N LEU A 276 6.72 17.25 0.78
CA LEU A 276 7.77 18.21 0.42
C LEU A 276 7.33 19.00 -0.82
N ARG A 277 7.18 20.31 -0.71
CA ARG A 277 6.81 21.20 -1.80
C ARG A 277 8.03 21.95 -2.31
N ILE A 278 8.29 21.86 -3.61
CA ILE A 278 9.36 22.59 -4.27
C ILE A 278 8.81 23.93 -4.80
N ALA A 279 9.63 24.98 -4.66
CA ALA A 279 9.29 26.28 -5.22
C ALA A 279 9.08 26.19 -6.75
N PRO A 280 8.15 26.97 -7.33
CA PRO A 280 7.87 26.92 -8.75
C PRO A 280 9.11 27.09 -9.63
N ILE A 281 9.24 26.24 -10.64
CA ILE A 281 10.36 26.17 -11.61
C ILE A 281 9.86 26.59 -12.97
N GLU A 282 10.53 27.56 -13.60
CA GLU A 282 10.28 27.90 -15.01
C GLU A 282 10.87 26.84 -15.91
N VAL A 283 10.07 26.30 -16.83
CA VAL A 283 10.49 25.29 -17.82
C VAL A 283 10.60 25.99 -19.17
N LYS A 284 11.75 25.81 -19.81
CA LYS A 284 12.03 26.30 -21.19
C LYS A 284 12.71 25.19 -21.96
N PHE A 285 12.14 24.80 -23.09
CA PHE A 285 12.76 23.86 -24.02
C PHE A 285 13.50 24.64 -25.08
N ASP A 286 14.76 24.30 -25.27
CA ASP A 286 15.59 24.86 -26.33
C ASP A 286 15.26 24.29 -27.73
#